data_e04e61add21cd997d87e2794c2ae5499
#
_entry.id   e04e61add21cd997d87e2794c2ae5499
#
_cell.length_a   1.000
_cell.length_b   1.000
_cell.length_c   1.000
_cell.angle_alpha   90.00
_cell.angle_beta   90.00
_cell.angle_gamma   90.00
#
_symmetry.space_group_name_H-M   'P 1'
#
loop_
_entity.id
_entity.type
_entity.pdbx_description
1 polymer ?
#
loop_
_entity_poly.entity_id
_entity_poly.type
_entity_poly.pdbx_seq_one_letter_code
_entity_poly.pdbx_strand_id
1 'polypeptide(L)'
;MYIKSLKLQNFRNYADESFAFDPAVNLICGENGQGKTNLLEAAAACSTMRLFRTAQKKEGLRFGENHAFIFADFLAQERDISLELRFSRTKAMEIYKNGVRQKRQSDAQGLLKTVLFCPEDLMLVRAGAAARRRFLDTALCQMRPNYARYLEEYNRLHEHKTRILRDSEEKPSLLSMWEDFSLRMAHIGAQIIRYRAYYCRKLLKAAAAVYADIAPHEVLSGVYKTVSSVTDPFADARTIEKQLIDHVFSHKTAEIAAKSCLSGPHKDDLELLLDGRSAASFGSQGQVRTCTLSLKLAERELFFDEDGEYPVLLLDAVLSELDRRRQDFVLNRISAGQVMITCCEDGISEKLRAGAVFHIQNGEKSAETH
;
A
#
# COMPACT_ATOMS: atom_id res chain seq x y z
N MET A 1 8.29 15.67 -5.55
CA MET A 1 8.03 14.48 -6.42
C MET A 1 6.71 14.66 -7.13
N TYR A 2 6.65 14.40 -8.46
CA TYR A 2 5.39 14.43 -9.22
C TYR A 2 5.49 13.60 -10.50
N ILE A 3 4.38 13.02 -10.92
CA ILE A 3 4.22 12.34 -12.22
C ILE A 3 4.04 13.42 -13.29
N LYS A 4 4.88 13.41 -14.32
CA LYS A 4 4.79 14.30 -15.48
C LYS A 4 3.78 13.76 -16.49
N SER A 5 3.88 12.46 -16.79
CA SER A 5 2.99 11.80 -17.75
C SER A 5 2.77 10.33 -17.40
N LEU A 6 1.60 9.82 -17.81
CA LEU A 6 1.28 8.39 -17.88
C LEU A 6 0.78 8.06 -19.27
N LYS A 7 1.32 7.00 -19.86
CA LYS A 7 0.76 6.37 -21.04
C LYS A 7 0.31 4.97 -20.69
N LEU A 8 -0.94 4.65 -21.04
CA LEU A 8 -1.59 3.36 -20.78
C LEU A 8 -1.91 2.69 -22.12
N GLN A 9 -1.47 1.44 -22.29
CA GLN A 9 -1.75 0.66 -23.49
C GLN A 9 -2.32 -0.69 -23.10
N ASN A 10 -3.51 -1.00 -23.57
CA ASN A 10 -4.27 -2.21 -23.25
C ASN A 10 -4.41 -2.48 -21.74
N PHE A 11 -4.48 -1.41 -20.94
CA PHE A 11 -4.56 -1.50 -19.48
C PHE A 11 -6.01 -1.27 -19.00
N ARG A 12 -6.60 -2.25 -18.34
CA ARG A 12 -7.99 -2.20 -17.86
C ARG A 12 -8.96 -1.90 -19.03
N ASN A 13 -9.60 -0.73 -19.04
CA ASN A 13 -10.48 -0.27 -20.12
C ASN A 13 -9.78 0.67 -21.12
N TYR A 14 -8.53 1.08 -20.84
CA TYR A 14 -7.76 1.93 -21.75
C TYR A 14 -7.16 1.14 -22.90
N ALA A 15 -7.39 1.59 -24.13
CA ALA A 15 -6.78 1.00 -25.34
C ALA A 15 -5.36 1.55 -25.58
N ASP A 16 -5.25 2.86 -25.82
CA ASP A 16 -3.98 3.60 -25.93
C ASP A 16 -4.26 5.07 -25.58
N GLU A 17 -3.92 5.47 -24.34
CA GLU A 17 -4.20 6.80 -23.82
C GLU A 17 -2.96 7.40 -23.16
N SER A 18 -2.82 8.72 -23.27
CA SER A 18 -1.73 9.48 -22.68
C SER A 18 -2.24 10.68 -21.90
N PHE A 19 -1.70 10.86 -20.70
CA PHE A 19 -2.03 11.93 -19.78
C PHE A 19 -0.77 12.73 -19.43
N ALA A 20 -0.82 14.03 -19.57
CA ALA A 20 0.20 14.95 -19.03
C ALA A 20 -0.39 15.67 -17.81
N PHE A 21 0.26 15.56 -16.66
CA PHE A 21 -0.26 16.04 -15.40
C PHE A 21 0.37 17.37 -14.97
N ASP A 22 -0.43 18.17 -14.28
CA ASP A 22 0.05 19.32 -13.55
C ASP A 22 0.82 18.90 -12.29
N PRO A 23 1.91 19.54 -11.91
CA PRO A 23 2.65 19.18 -10.69
C PRO A 23 1.89 19.44 -9.38
N ALA A 24 0.76 20.14 -9.38
CA ALA A 24 -0.07 20.41 -8.22
C ALA A 24 -1.33 19.51 -8.22
N VAL A 25 -2.49 20.04 -8.62
CA VAL A 25 -3.78 19.35 -8.48
C VAL A 25 -4.30 18.92 -9.84
N ASN A 26 -4.62 17.64 -9.97
CA ASN A 26 -5.21 17.04 -11.16
C ASN A 26 -6.59 16.45 -10.82
N LEU A 27 -7.63 16.91 -11.49
CA LEU A 27 -8.97 16.37 -11.36
C LEU A 27 -9.24 15.37 -12.50
N ILE A 28 -9.82 14.23 -12.14
CA ILE A 28 -10.18 13.16 -13.08
C ILE A 28 -11.68 12.97 -12.95
N CYS A 29 -12.42 13.58 -13.85
CA CYS A 29 -13.87 13.66 -13.82
C CYS A 29 -14.52 12.67 -14.78
N GLY A 30 -15.76 12.31 -14.55
CA GLY A 30 -16.56 11.42 -15.41
C GLY A 30 -17.51 10.56 -14.59
N GLU A 31 -18.44 9.91 -15.26
CA GLU A 31 -19.40 9.01 -14.61
C GLU A 31 -18.74 7.78 -14.00
N ASN A 32 -19.48 7.02 -13.19
CA ASN A 32 -19.00 5.78 -12.61
C ASN A 32 -18.73 4.72 -13.70
N GLY A 33 -17.67 3.94 -13.52
CA GLY A 33 -17.29 2.89 -14.47
C GLY A 33 -16.48 3.37 -15.69
N GLN A 34 -16.28 4.67 -15.89
CA GLN A 34 -15.61 5.21 -17.08
C GLN A 34 -14.09 4.99 -17.13
N GLY A 35 -13.45 4.67 -16.01
CA GLY A 35 -12.00 4.37 -15.97
C GLY A 35 -11.18 5.24 -15.03
N LYS A 36 -11.78 6.19 -14.31
CA LYS A 36 -11.09 7.09 -13.37
C LYS A 36 -10.19 6.35 -12.37
N THR A 37 -10.76 5.38 -11.65
CA THR A 37 -10.03 4.50 -10.73
C THR A 37 -8.92 3.72 -11.42
N ASN A 38 -9.09 3.31 -12.68
CA ASN A 38 -8.08 2.58 -13.43
C ASN A 38 -6.85 3.45 -13.74
N LEU A 39 -7.03 4.76 -13.95
CA LEU A 39 -5.93 5.71 -14.12
C LEU A 39 -5.13 5.88 -12.81
N LEU A 40 -5.84 6.03 -11.66
CA LEU A 40 -5.16 6.07 -10.36
C LEU A 40 -4.48 4.73 -10.03
N GLU A 41 -5.08 3.61 -10.42
CA GLU A 41 -4.46 2.29 -10.26
C GLU A 41 -3.15 2.17 -11.04
N ALA A 42 -3.09 2.73 -12.24
CA ALA A 42 -1.84 2.77 -13.02
C ALA A 42 -0.76 3.60 -12.32
N ALA A 43 -1.10 4.78 -11.79
CA ALA A 43 -0.19 5.61 -11.01
C ALA A 43 0.31 4.87 -9.74
N ALA A 44 -0.59 4.26 -8.97
CA ALA A 44 -0.25 3.47 -7.79
C ALA A 44 0.59 2.23 -8.13
N ALA A 45 0.34 1.58 -9.28
CA ALA A 45 1.12 0.42 -9.73
C ALA A 45 2.58 0.80 -10.00
N CYS A 46 2.86 2.02 -10.48
CA CYS A 46 4.22 2.53 -10.70
C CYS A 46 5.00 2.74 -9.40
N SER A 47 4.36 2.88 -8.25
CA SER A 47 5.02 3.01 -6.95
C SER A 47 5.13 1.68 -6.21
N THR A 48 4.06 0.88 -6.24
CA THR A 48 3.92 -0.34 -5.43
C THR A 48 4.29 -1.62 -6.18
N MET A 49 4.43 -1.58 -7.51
CA MET A 49 4.59 -2.74 -8.41
C MET A 49 3.42 -3.73 -8.29
N ARG A 50 2.25 -3.27 -7.87
CA ARG A 50 1.04 -4.07 -7.63
C ARG A 50 -0.20 -3.31 -8.06
N LEU A 51 -1.20 -4.05 -8.51
CA LEU A 51 -2.55 -3.52 -8.68
C LEU A 51 -3.25 -3.54 -7.31
N PHE A 52 -3.88 -2.42 -6.91
CA PHE A 52 -4.47 -2.35 -5.57
C PHE A 52 -5.84 -3.05 -5.47
N ARG A 53 -6.58 -3.15 -6.59
CA ARG A 53 -7.90 -3.78 -6.66
C ARG A 53 -7.84 -5.30 -6.79
N THR A 54 -6.69 -5.87 -7.14
CA THR A 54 -6.56 -7.30 -7.38
C THR A 54 -5.15 -7.81 -7.09
N ALA A 55 -5.06 -9.05 -6.60
CA ALA A 55 -3.79 -9.75 -6.50
C ALA A 55 -3.34 -10.37 -7.85
N GLN A 56 -4.27 -10.53 -8.81
CA GLN A 56 -4.01 -11.18 -10.09
C GLN A 56 -3.61 -10.15 -11.15
N LYS A 57 -2.34 -10.07 -11.47
CA LYS A 57 -1.79 -9.10 -12.45
C LYS A 57 -2.45 -9.20 -13.84
N LYS A 58 -2.95 -10.39 -14.24
CA LYS A 58 -3.68 -10.58 -15.49
C LYS A 58 -4.98 -9.77 -15.59
N GLU A 59 -5.56 -9.38 -14.45
CA GLU A 59 -6.75 -8.53 -14.43
C GLU A 59 -6.46 -7.06 -14.77
N GLY A 60 -5.19 -6.65 -14.82
CA GLY A 60 -4.78 -5.37 -15.38
C GLY A 60 -4.83 -5.30 -16.91
N LEU A 61 -4.95 -6.46 -17.61
CA LEU A 61 -5.05 -6.49 -19.05
C LEU A 61 -6.45 -6.10 -19.52
N ARG A 62 -6.53 -5.36 -20.63
CA ARG A 62 -7.78 -5.09 -21.32
C ARG A 62 -8.40 -6.40 -21.79
N PHE A 63 -9.74 -6.47 -21.77
CA PHE A 63 -10.45 -7.67 -22.19
C PHE A 63 -10.06 -8.06 -23.64
N GLY A 64 -9.70 -9.34 -23.84
CA GLY A 64 -9.24 -9.84 -25.12
C GLY A 64 -7.72 -9.73 -25.37
N GLU A 65 -7.01 -8.89 -24.61
CA GLU A 65 -5.58 -8.63 -24.82
C GLU A 65 -4.67 -9.58 -24.03
N ASN A 66 -3.47 -9.80 -24.58
CA ASN A 66 -2.46 -10.66 -23.97
C ASN A 66 -1.35 -9.87 -23.25
N HIS A 67 -1.23 -8.60 -23.55
CA HIS A 67 -0.23 -7.70 -22.99
C HIS A 67 -0.85 -6.34 -22.67
N ALA A 68 -0.37 -5.71 -21.59
CA ALA A 68 -0.68 -4.34 -21.26
C ALA A 68 0.58 -3.62 -20.81
N PHE A 69 0.61 -2.29 -20.96
CA PHE A 69 1.76 -1.47 -20.64
C PHE A 69 1.34 -0.23 -19.88
N ILE A 70 2.13 0.14 -18.89
CA ILE A 70 2.07 1.43 -18.21
C ILE A 70 3.45 2.08 -18.36
N PHE A 71 3.49 3.26 -18.96
CA PHE A 71 4.69 4.10 -19.03
C PHE A 71 4.45 5.32 -18.14
N ALA A 72 5.39 5.61 -17.24
CA ALA A 72 5.34 6.75 -16.35
C ALA A 72 6.64 7.54 -16.44
N ASP A 73 6.52 8.83 -16.73
CA ASP A 73 7.63 9.78 -16.56
C ASP A 73 7.35 10.64 -15.35
N PHE A 74 8.29 10.73 -14.43
CA PHE A 74 8.15 11.49 -13.19
C PHE A 74 9.44 12.12 -12.72
N LEU A 75 9.31 13.18 -11.94
CA LEU A 75 10.41 13.82 -11.22
C LEU A 75 10.43 13.32 -9.78
N ALA A 76 11.59 12.85 -9.34
CA ALA A 76 11.82 12.45 -7.94
C ALA A 76 13.27 12.80 -7.56
N GLN A 77 13.46 13.47 -6.42
CA GLN A 77 14.78 13.92 -5.95
C GLN A 77 15.56 14.66 -7.03
N GLU A 78 14.89 15.61 -7.69
CA GLU A 78 15.42 16.43 -8.78
C GLU A 78 15.92 15.64 -10.02
N ARG A 79 15.48 14.38 -10.17
CA ARG A 79 15.87 13.52 -11.29
C ARG A 79 14.65 13.11 -12.11
N ASP A 80 14.80 13.17 -13.41
CA ASP A 80 13.85 12.59 -14.34
C ASP A 80 14.03 11.08 -14.40
N ILE A 81 12.94 10.38 -14.18
CA ILE A 81 12.90 8.91 -14.18
C ILE A 81 11.77 8.47 -15.09
N SER A 82 12.07 7.55 -16.01
CA SER A 82 11.06 6.82 -16.76
C SER A 82 10.91 5.41 -16.21
N LEU A 83 9.68 4.97 -16.06
CA LEU A 83 9.32 3.64 -15.59
C LEU A 83 8.34 3.00 -16.56
N GLU A 84 8.61 1.75 -16.94
CA GLU A 84 7.71 0.97 -17.78
C GLU A 84 7.37 -0.33 -17.06
N LEU A 85 6.07 -0.61 -16.93
CA LEU A 85 5.53 -1.87 -16.41
C LEU A 85 4.88 -2.63 -17.58
N ARG A 86 5.34 -3.85 -17.84
CA ARG A 86 4.80 -4.75 -18.86
C ARG A 86 4.06 -5.89 -18.20
N PHE A 87 2.77 -5.97 -18.43
CA PHE A 87 1.92 -7.06 -17.97
C PHE A 87 1.73 -8.08 -19.09
N SER A 88 1.69 -9.35 -18.71
CA SER A 88 1.43 -10.45 -19.63
C SER A 88 0.47 -11.45 -19.00
N ARG A 89 -0.36 -12.08 -19.83
CA ARG A 89 -1.28 -13.13 -19.40
C ARG A 89 -0.54 -14.37 -18.90
N THR A 90 0.62 -14.67 -19.48
CA THR A 90 1.36 -15.92 -19.26
C THR A 90 2.70 -15.76 -18.54
N LYS A 91 3.26 -14.54 -18.53
CA LYS A 91 4.58 -14.28 -17.95
C LYS A 91 4.48 -13.38 -16.71
N ALA A 92 5.51 -13.41 -15.88
CA ALA A 92 5.67 -12.46 -14.80
C ALA A 92 5.77 -11.02 -15.34
N MET A 93 5.29 -10.05 -14.58
CA MET A 93 5.42 -8.63 -14.92
C MET A 93 6.89 -8.24 -15.04
N GLU A 94 7.23 -7.56 -16.12
CA GLU A 94 8.56 -7.00 -16.35
C GLU A 94 8.55 -5.50 -16.01
N ILE A 95 9.67 -5.02 -15.50
CA ILE A 95 9.86 -3.64 -15.03
C ILE A 95 11.12 -3.09 -15.69
N TYR A 96 11.01 -1.89 -16.27
CA TYR A 96 12.13 -1.18 -16.86
C TYR A 96 12.23 0.22 -16.23
N LYS A 97 13.43 0.58 -15.77
CA LYS A 97 13.78 1.93 -15.30
C LYS A 97 14.74 2.56 -16.31
N ASN A 98 14.38 3.70 -16.88
CA ASN A 98 15.19 4.39 -17.91
C ASN A 98 15.62 3.42 -19.02
N GLY A 99 14.70 2.56 -19.49
CA GLY A 99 14.96 1.55 -20.51
C GLY A 99 15.72 0.30 -20.02
N VAL A 100 16.20 0.26 -18.79
CA VAL A 100 16.96 -0.88 -18.24
C VAL A 100 16.05 -1.80 -17.44
N ARG A 101 16.00 -3.08 -17.81
CA ARG A 101 15.20 -4.11 -17.13
C ARG A 101 15.67 -4.31 -15.69
N GLN A 102 14.73 -4.27 -14.74
CA GLN A 102 14.97 -4.53 -13.34
C GLN A 102 14.83 -6.03 -13.04
N LYS A 103 15.71 -6.57 -12.20
CA LYS A 103 15.70 -7.99 -11.85
C LYS A 103 14.61 -8.34 -10.84
N ARG A 104 14.32 -7.42 -9.91
CA ARG A 104 13.35 -7.61 -8.82
C ARG A 104 12.37 -6.45 -8.78
N GLN A 105 11.16 -6.70 -8.30
CA GLN A 105 10.17 -5.63 -8.05
C GLN A 105 10.66 -4.68 -6.98
N SER A 106 11.32 -5.19 -5.94
CA SER A 106 11.94 -4.42 -4.86
C SER A 106 13.01 -3.42 -5.33
N ASP A 107 13.59 -3.59 -6.53
CA ASP A 107 14.58 -2.66 -7.07
C ASP A 107 13.92 -1.41 -7.69
N ALA A 108 12.62 -1.46 -7.98
CA ALA A 108 11.84 -0.36 -8.54
C ALA A 108 10.82 0.24 -7.55
N GLN A 109 10.44 -0.50 -6.50
CA GLN A 109 9.55 0.04 -5.45
C GLN A 109 10.17 1.26 -4.78
N GLY A 110 9.37 2.32 -4.60
CA GLY A 110 9.78 3.55 -3.95
C GLY A 110 10.59 4.51 -4.83
N LEU A 111 10.80 4.23 -6.12
CA LEU A 111 11.30 5.21 -7.08
C LEU A 111 10.29 6.35 -7.25
N LEU A 112 9.04 6.02 -7.51
CA LEU A 112 7.88 6.86 -7.34
C LEU A 112 7.25 6.52 -6.00
N LYS A 113 6.79 7.48 -5.22
CA LYS A 113 6.07 7.26 -3.97
C LYS A 113 4.67 7.81 -4.08
N THR A 114 3.70 7.00 -3.65
CA THR A 114 2.29 7.39 -3.67
C THR A 114 1.63 7.05 -2.33
N VAL A 115 0.68 7.87 -1.94
CA VAL A 115 -0.29 7.55 -0.88
C VAL A 115 -1.65 7.46 -1.54
N LEU A 116 -2.19 6.26 -1.61
CA LEU A 116 -3.54 6.02 -2.13
C LEU A 116 -4.54 6.07 -0.97
N PHE A 117 -5.64 6.77 -1.19
CA PHE A 117 -6.81 6.75 -0.33
C PHE A 117 -8.05 6.46 -1.17
N CYS A 118 -8.68 5.32 -0.94
CA CYS A 118 -9.85 4.82 -1.64
C CYS A 118 -10.95 4.43 -0.64
N PRO A 119 -12.21 4.22 -1.08
CA PRO A 119 -13.31 3.88 -0.18
C PRO A 119 -13.07 2.62 0.66
N GLU A 120 -12.37 1.64 0.11
CA GLU A 120 -12.01 0.40 0.83
C GLU A 120 -11.10 0.68 2.05
N ASP A 121 -10.27 1.71 1.98
CA ASP A 121 -9.43 2.11 3.12
C ASP A 121 -10.26 2.56 4.32
N LEU A 122 -11.47 3.11 4.12
CA LEU A 122 -12.35 3.53 5.21
C LEU A 122 -12.72 2.37 6.14
N MET A 123 -12.56 1.14 5.64
CA MET A 123 -12.77 -0.08 6.43
C MET A 123 -11.48 -0.60 7.10
N LEU A 124 -10.31 0.04 6.88
CA LEU A 124 -9.01 -0.42 7.38
C LEU A 124 -9.01 -0.74 8.88
N VAL A 125 -9.66 0.10 9.68
CA VAL A 125 -9.78 -0.07 11.13
C VAL A 125 -10.56 -1.34 11.49
N ARG A 126 -11.68 -1.61 10.79
CA ARG A 126 -12.55 -2.78 11.00
C ARG A 126 -12.11 -4.01 10.24
N ALA A 127 -11.29 -3.85 9.21
CA ALA A 127 -10.74 -4.96 8.45
C ALA A 127 -9.84 -5.83 9.34
N GLY A 128 -9.64 -7.07 8.95
CA GLY A 128 -8.75 -7.99 9.66
C GLY A 128 -7.29 -7.56 9.62
N ALA A 129 -6.46 -8.16 10.49
CA ALA A 129 -5.02 -7.91 10.59
C ALA A 129 -4.27 -7.94 9.23
N ALA A 130 -4.74 -8.76 8.29
CA ALA A 130 -4.15 -8.83 6.95
C ALA A 130 -4.21 -7.51 6.17
N ALA A 131 -5.31 -6.75 6.29
CA ALA A 131 -5.44 -5.43 5.64
C ALA A 131 -4.50 -4.41 6.30
N ARG A 132 -4.42 -4.39 7.64
CA ARG A 132 -3.52 -3.50 8.37
C ARG A 132 -2.05 -3.81 8.10
N ARG A 133 -1.66 -5.09 8.03
CA ARG A 133 -0.31 -5.46 7.58
C ARG A 133 -0.02 -4.99 6.16
N ARG A 134 -0.96 -5.17 5.23
CA ARG A 134 -0.82 -4.69 3.85
C ARG A 134 -0.60 -3.18 3.80
N PHE A 135 -1.35 -2.42 4.58
CA PHE A 135 -1.17 -0.97 4.71
C PHE A 135 0.25 -0.61 5.16
N LEU A 136 0.74 -1.20 6.26
CA LEU A 136 2.11 -0.98 6.76
C LEU A 136 3.17 -1.39 5.72
N ASP A 137 2.99 -2.56 5.10
CA ASP A 137 3.94 -3.10 4.14
C ASP A 137 4.00 -2.26 2.86
N THR A 138 2.87 -1.70 2.41
CA THR A 138 2.82 -0.83 1.23
C THR A 138 3.63 0.44 1.45
N ALA A 139 3.50 1.09 2.60
CA ALA A 139 4.29 2.26 2.96
C ALA A 139 5.78 1.91 3.11
N LEU A 140 6.09 0.90 3.94
CA LEU A 140 7.46 0.52 4.23
C LEU A 140 8.25 0.03 3.00
N CYS A 141 7.60 -0.66 2.06
CA CYS A 141 8.25 -1.07 0.81
C CYS A 141 8.65 0.12 -0.06
N GLN A 142 7.88 1.20 -0.03
CA GLN A 142 8.21 2.43 -0.75
C GLN A 142 9.29 3.26 -0.05
N MET A 143 9.33 3.23 1.30
CA MET A 143 10.28 4.02 2.10
C MET A 143 11.64 3.33 2.28
N ARG A 144 11.68 2.01 2.29
CA ARG A 144 12.84 1.21 2.71
C ARG A 144 13.12 0.06 1.72
N PRO A 145 14.05 0.22 0.78
CA PRO A 145 14.38 -0.84 -0.19
C PRO A 145 14.77 -2.17 0.47
N ASN A 146 15.48 -2.14 1.61
CA ASN A 146 15.83 -3.35 2.34
C ASN A 146 14.59 -4.05 2.92
N TYR A 147 13.60 -3.29 3.39
CA TYR A 147 12.33 -3.87 3.85
C TYR A 147 11.60 -4.58 2.72
N ALA A 148 11.53 -3.97 1.54
CA ALA A 148 10.90 -4.58 0.38
C ALA A 148 11.55 -5.94 0.02
N ARG A 149 12.89 -6.02 0.09
CA ARG A 149 13.64 -7.28 -0.13
C ARG A 149 13.36 -8.32 0.96
N TYR A 150 13.34 -7.91 2.23
CA TYR A 150 13.00 -8.82 3.33
C TYR A 150 11.58 -9.35 3.19
N LEU A 151 10.62 -8.51 2.86
CA LEU A 151 9.22 -8.91 2.70
C LEU A 151 9.05 -9.87 1.51
N GLU A 152 9.70 -9.60 0.37
CA GLU A 152 9.68 -10.47 -0.81
C GLU A 152 10.26 -11.86 -0.49
N GLU A 153 11.42 -11.90 0.18
CA GLU A 153 12.04 -13.16 0.57
C GLU A 153 11.24 -13.91 1.63
N TYR A 154 10.73 -13.21 2.64
CA TYR A 154 9.88 -13.78 3.68
C TYR A 154 8.63 -14.43 3.09
N ASN A 155 7.93 -13.74 2.20
CA ASN A 155 6.73 -14.26 1.57
C ASN A 155 7.01 -15.52 0.74
N ARG A 156 8.13 -15.56 0.02
CA ARG A 156 8.57 -16.74 -0.71
C ARG A 156 8.85 -17.91 0.22
N LEU A 157 9.59 -17.69 1.31
CA LEU A 157 9.88 -18.73 2.31
C LEU A 157 8.60 -19.23 3.00
N HIS A 158 7.69 -18.31 3.34
CA HIS A 158 6.40 -18.64 3.93
C HIS A 158 5.54 -19.51 3.01
N GLU A 159 5.48 -19.18 1.72
CA GLU A 159 4.75 -19.98 0.72
C GLU A 159 5.35 -21.39 0.61
N HIS A 160 6.67 -21.50 0.51
CA HIS A 160 7.36 -22.80 0.45
C HIS A 160 7.17 -23.62 1.72
N LYS A 161 7.36 -23.02 2.91
CA LYS A 161 7.14 -23.72 4.19
C LYS A 161 5.69 -24.19 4.33
N THR A 162 4.72 -23.35 3.95
CA THR A 162 3.30 -23.72 3.97
C THR A 162 3.02 -24.91 3.04
N ARG A 163 3.66 -24.95 1.86
CA ARG A 163 3.54 -26.11 0.95
C ARG A 163 4.16 -27.35 1.57
N ILE A 164 5.36 -27.27 2.17
CA ILE A 164 6.00 -28.38 2.89
C ILE A 164 5.05 -28.94 3.97
N LEU A 165 4.48 -28.08 4.79
CA LEU A 165 3.54 -28.50 5.85
C LEU A 165 2.28 -29.18 5.30
N ARG A 166 1.72 -28.67 4.20
CA ARG A 166 0.53 -29.24 3.58
C ARG A 166 0.79 -30.59 2.92
N ASP A 167 1.89 -30.66 2.14
CA ASP A 167 2.20 -31.85 1.33
C ASP A 167 2.91 -32.94 2.17
N SER A 168 3.31 -32.65 3.43
CA SER A 168 3.98 -33.61 4.34
C SER A 168 3.12 -34.78 4.78
N GLU A 169 1.81 -34.69 4.65
CA GLU A 169 0.87 -35.81 4.90
C GLU A 169 1.10 -36.95 3.90
N GLU A 170 1.28 -36.61 2.61
CA GLU A 170 1.54 -37.56 1.54
C GLU A 170 3.03 -37.91 1.44
N LYS A 171 3.92 -36.96 1.79
CA LYS A 171 5.39 -37.08 1.69
C LYS A 171 6.07 -36.63 2.99
N PRO A 172 6.11 -37.49 4.04
CA PRO A 172 6.71 -37.12 5.35
C PRO A 172 8.18 -36.67 5.29
N SER A 173 8.92 -37.11 4.27
CA SER A 173 10.32 -36.70 4.06
C SER A 173 10.50 -35.19 3.83
N LEU A 174 9.44 -34.47 3.41
CA LEU A 174 9.48 -33.02 3.25
C LEU A 174 9.73 -32.29 4.58
N LEU A 175 9.33 -32.91 5.72
CA LEU A 175 9.56 -32.32 7.03
C LEU A 175 11.03 -32.16 7.41
N SER A 176 11.96 -32.86 6.72
CA SER A 176 13.40 -32.62 6.90
C SER A 176 13.83 -31.19 6.55
N MET A 177 13.07 -30.51 5.69
CA MET A 177 13.35 -29.12 5.28
C MET A 177 12.71 -28.09 6.25
N TRP A 178 11.81 -28.51 7.15
CA TRP A 178 11.03 -27.62 8.01
C TRP A 178 11.93 -26.69 8.86
N GLU A 179 13.02 -27.24 9.40
CA GLU A 179 13.93 -26.51 10.28
C GLU A 179 14.65 -25.41 9.55
N ASP A 180 15.28 -25.68 8.39
CA ASP A 180 15.99 -24.67 7.58
C ASP A 180 15.08 -23.51 7.20
N PHE A 181 13.85 -23.82 6.69
CA PHE A 181 12.89 -22.79 6.38
C PHE A 181 12.46 -21.99 7.61
N SER A 182 12.30 -22.62 8.76
CA SER A 182 11.90 -21.98 10.01
C SER A 182 12.97 -21.00 10.52
N LEU A 183 14.23 -21.40 10.52
CA LEU A 183 15.35 -20.55 10.93
C LEU A 183 15.51 -19.34 10.01
N ARG A 184 15.46 -19.56 8.70
CA ARG A 184 15.54 -18.45 7.72
C ARG A 184 14.35 -17.48 7.84
N MET A 185 13.13 -17.99 8.06
CA MET A 185 11.94 -17.17 8.30
C MET A 185 12.07 -16.38 9.60
N ALA A 186 12.62 -16.95 10.68
CA ALA A 186 12.84 -16.23 11.93
C ALA A 186 13.85 -15.10 11.77
N HIS A 187 14.96 -15.36 11.09
CA HIS A 187 15.99 -14.35 10.79
C HIS A 187 15.42 -13.13 10.05
N ILE A 188 14.75 -13.37 8.93
CA ILE A 188 14.13 -12.29 8.13
C ILE A 188 12.95 -11.67 8.85
N GLY A 189 12.15 -12.47 9.54
CA GLY A 189 11.00 -12.06 10.32
C GLY A 189 11.35 -11.05 11.41
N ALA A 190 12.49 -11.23 12.08
CA ALA A 190 12.98 -10.29 13.07
C ALA A 190 13.24 -8.89 12.48
N GLN A 191 13.79 -8.82 11.28
CA GLN A 191 13.98 -7.53 10.59
C GLN A 191 12.64 -6.87 10.27
N ILE A 192 11.69 -7.63 9.72
CA ILE A 192 10.35 -7.13 9.37
C ILE A 192 9.64 -6.57 10.61
N ILE A 193 9.65 -7.31 11.73
CA ILE A 193 9.04 -6.88 13.00
C ILE A 193 9.61 -5.54 13.44
N ARG A 194 10.94 -5.40 13.45
CA ARG A 194 11.60 -4.15 13.84
C ARG A 194 11.20 -2.96 12.96
N TYR A 195 11.24 -3.12 11.63
CA TYR A 195 10.82 -2.07 10.71
C TYR A 195 9.37 -1.64 10.96
N ARG A 196 8.46 -2.60 11.12
CA ARG A 196 7.04 -2.30 11.40
C ARG A 196 6.86 -1.63 12.75
N ALA A 197 7.53 -2.11 13.81
CA ALA A 197 7.43 -1.51 15.14
C ALA A 197 7.85 -0.04 15.14
N TYR A 198 9.02 0.28 14.56
CA TYR A 198 9.49 1.65 14.48
C TYR A 198 8.61 2.53 13.62
N TYR A 199 8.10 2.02 12.49
CA TYR A 199 7.17 2.74 11.63
C TYR A 199 5.83 2.98 12.35
N CYS A 200 5.24 1.96 12.96
CA CYS A 200 3.98 2.07 13.71
C CYS A 200 4.08 3.14 14.82
N ARG A 201 5.19 3.19 15.55
CA ARG A 201 5.40 4.20 16.59
C ARG A 201 5.35 5.62 16.03
N LYS A 202 6.04 5.87 14.90
CA LYS A 202 6.02 7.18 14.22
C LYS A 202 4.63 7.48 13.66
N LEU A 203 4.03 6.52 12.97
CA LEU A 203 2.72 6.64 12.35
C LEU A 203 1.63 6.96 13.38
N LEU A 204 1.59 6.24 14.50
CA LEU A 204 0.60 6.46 15.55
C LEU A 204 0.75 7.84 16.20
N LYS A 205 1.99 8.30 16.42
CA LYS A 205 2.24 9.65 16.94
C LYS A 205 1.71 10.72 15.99
N ALA A 206 2.03 10.62 14.70
CA ALA A 206 1.56 11.57 13.69
C ALA A 206 0.04 11.49 13.50
N ALA A 207 -0.52 10.28 13.44
CA ALA A 207 -1.96 10.08 13.28
C ALA A 207 -2.77 10.60 14.47
N ALA A 208 -2.26 10.47 15.71
CA ALA A 208 -2.89 11.03 16.89
C ALA A 208 -2.97 12.57 16.83
N ALA A 209 -1.93 13.23 16.34
CA ALA A 209 -1.94 14.68 16.14
C ALA A 209 -2.99 15.09 15.08
N VAL A 210 -3.03 14.42 13.94
CA VAL A 210 -4.03 14.67 12.89
C VAL A 210 -5.46 14.41 13.41
N TYR A 211 -5.64 13.34 14.20
CA TYR A 211 -6.94 12.99 14.77
C TYR A 211 -7.44 14.05 15.73
N ALA A 212 -6.56 14.57 16.60
CA ALA A 212 -6.89 15.62 17.57
C ALA A 212 -7.36 16.92 16.90
N ASP A 213 -6.84 17.26 15.70
CA ASP A 213 -7.30 18.44 14.95
C ASP A 213 -8.75 18.27 14.43
N ILE A 214 -9.20 17.03 14.19
CA ILE A 214 -10.57 16.74 13.73
C ILE A 214 -11.51 16.54 14.91
N ALA A 215 -11.07 15.81 15.93
CA ALA A 215 -11.86 15.39 17.09
C ALA A 215 -11.09 15.63 18.42
N PRO A 216 -10.98 16.89 18.90
CA PRO A 216 -10.09 17.26 20.01
C PRO A 216 -10.47 16.65 21.37
N HIS A 217 -11.65 16.05 21.49
CA HIS A 217 -12.13 15.43 22.73
C HIS A 217 -11.89 13.93 22.79
N GLU A 218 -11.28 13.34 21.77
CA GLU A 218 -11.02 11.90 21.66
C GLU A 218 -9.52 11.67 21.44
N VAL A 219 -8.98 10.60 22.01
CA VAL A 219 -7.55 10.26 21.92
C VAL A 219 -7.37 9.02 21.05
N LEU A 220 -6.77 9.20 19.86
CA LEU A 220 -6.31 8.10 19.04
C LEU A 220 -4.97 7.57 19.54
N SER A 221 -4.88 6.27 19.76
CA SER A 221 -3.65 5.56 20.10
C SER A 221 -3.64 4.19 19.42
N GLY A 222 -2.60 3.40 19.64
CA GLY A 222 -2.55 2.05 19.11
C GLY A 222 -1.33 1.28 19.58
N VAL A 223 -1.34 -0.02 19.30
CA VAL A 223 -0.28 -0.96 19.68
C VAL A 223 0.04 -1.87 18.49
N TYR A 224 1.33 -1.99 18.19
CA TYR A 224 1.82 -3.01 17.26
C TYR A 224 1.99 -4.32 18.02
N LYS A 225 1.20 -5.33 17.64
CA LYS A 225 1.17 -6.65 18.26
C LYS A 225 1.91 -7.67 17.40
N THR A 226 2.74 -8.47 18.05
CA THR A 226 3.47 -9.59 17.45
C THR A 226 3.01 -10.92 18.04
N VAL A 227 3.63 -12.04 17.65
CA VAL A 227 3.45 -13.31 18.33
C VAL A 227 3.87 -13.21 19.81
N SER A 228 3.21 -13.97 20.68
CA SER A 228 3.32 -13.82 22.14
C SER A 228 4.73 -13.97 22.72
N SER A 229 5.63 -14.65 22.02
CA SER A 229 7.01 -14.82 22.45
C SER A 229 7.91 -13.60 22.22
N VAL A 230 7.52 -12.69 21.32
CA VAL A 230 8.28 -11.45 21.10
C VAL A 230 7.81 -10.43 22.14
N THR A 231 8.60 -10.28 23.19
CA THR A 231 8.25 -9.44 24.37
C THR A 231 8.46 -7.95 24.11
N ASP A 232 9.47 -7.61 23.30
CA ASP A 232 9.75 -6.23 22.88
C ASP A 232 10.07 -6.19 21.38
N PRO A 233 9.17 -5.64 20.54
CA PRO A 233 9.40 -5.53 19.10
C PRO A 233 10.45 -4.45 18.73
N PHE A 234 10.94 -3.67 19.70
CA PHE A 234 12.02 -2.68 19.54
C PHE A 234 13.39 -3.22 19.92
N ALA A 235 13.48 -4.43 20.48
CA ALA A 235 14.73 -5.09 20.79
C ALA A 235 15.64 -5.24 19.56
N ASP A 236 16.88 -5.59 19.76
CA ASP A 236 17.78 -5.90 18.64
C ASP A 236 17.32 -7.14 17.85
N ALA A 237 17.76 -7.21 16.58
CA ALA A 237 17.27 -8.25 15.67
C ALA A 237 17.59 -9.67 16.15
N ARG A 238 18.74 -9.87 16.82
CA ARG A 238 19.16 -11.20 17.32
C ARG A 238 18.26 -11.67 18.46
N THR A 239 17.87 -10.76 19.35
CA THR A 239 16.94 -11.04 20.44
C THR A 239 15.56 -11.46 19.90
N ILE A 240 15.01 -10.70 18.94
CA ILE A 240 13.71 -11.04 18.31
C ILE A 240 13.83 -12.36 17.52
N GLU A 241 14.92 -12.56 16.78
CA GLU A 241 15.17 -13.80 16.03
C GLU A 241 15.16 -15.02 16.97
N LYS A 242 15.89 -14.95 18.10
CA LYS A 242 15.88 -16.01 19.11
C LYS A 242 14.50 -16.31 19.63
N GLN A 243 13.74 -15.27 19.99
CA GLN A 243 12.35 -15.42 20.46
C GLN A 243 11.43 -16.05 19.41
N LEU A 244 11.60 -15.71 18.13
CA LEU A 244 10.87 -16.34 17.02
C LEU A 244 11.27 -17.81 16.84
N ILE A 245 12.57 -18.14 16.97
CA ILE A 245 13.07 -19.52 16.90
C ILE A 245 12.45 -20.35 18.04
N ASP A 246 12.53 -19.87 19.27
CA ASP A 246 11.95 -20.55 20.42
C ASP A 246 10.43 -20.79 20.23
N HIS A 247 9.72 -19.80 19.71
CA HIS A 247 8.29 -19.90 19.42
C HIS A 247 7.98 -20.94 18.34
N VAL A 248 8.71 -20.90 17.21
CA VAL A 248 8.45 -21.83 16.10
C VAL A 248 8.75 -23.28 16.48
N PHE A 249 9.83 -23.52 17.24
CA PHE A 249 10.19 -24.86 17.69
C PHE A 249 9.19 -25.42 18.70
N SER A 250 8.72 -24.60 19.64
CA SER A 250 7.69 -25.00 20.61
C SER A 250 6.34 -25.29 19.95
N HIS A 251 6.06 -24.70 18.75
CA HIS A 251 4.83 -24.92 18.00
C HIS A 251 4.95 -25.88 16.81
N LYS A 252 6.07 -26.61 16.69
CA LYS A 252 6.33 -27.51 15.54
C LYS A 252 5.18 -28.49 15.29
N THR A 253 4.77 -29.21 16.33
CA THR A 253 3.67 -30.19 16.23
C THR A 253 2.35 -29.51 15.83
N ALA A 254 2.07 -28.34 16.38
CA ALA A 254 0.88 -27.57 16.05
C ALA A 254 0.91 -27.04 14.60
N GLU A 255 2.08 -26.59 14.09
CA GLU A 255 2.23 -26.18 12.68
C GLU A 255 1.97 -27.35 11.72
N ILE A 256 2.51 -28.52 12.03
CA ILE A 256 2.31 -29.73 11.22
C ILE A 256 0.83 -30.13 11.22
N ALA A 257 0.19 -30.18 12.38
CA ALA A 257 -1.23 -30.51 12.50
C ALA A 257 -2.14 -29.49 11.79
N ALA A 258 -1.83 -28.18 11.92
CA ALA A 258 -2.57 -27.10 11.27
C ALA A 258 -2.23 -26.92 9.78
N LYS A 259 -1.23 -27.62 9.25
CA LYS A 259 -0.70 -27.46 7.88
C LYS A 259 -0.41 -26.01 7.51
N SER A 260 0.01 -25.20 8.48
CA SER A 260 0.20 -23.76 8.33
C SER A 260 1.27 -23.21 9.27
N CYS A 261 1.95 -22.14 8.86
CA CYS A 261 2.91 -21.43 9.71
C CYS A 261 2.19 -20.67 10.83
N LEU A 262 2.61 -20.85 12.08
CA LEU A 262 2.01 -20.21 13.26
C LEU A 262 2.88 -19.11 13.85
N SER A 263 4.15 -19.03 13.49
CA SER A 263 5.14 -18.11 14.06
C SER A 263 5.68 -17.15 13.02
N GLY A 264 5.70 -15.84 13.34
CA GLY A 264 6.35 -14.83 12.53
C GLY A 264 5.46 -13.64 12.15
N PRO A 265 6.01 -12.64 11.41
CA PRO A 265 5.37 -11.35 11.14
C PRO A 265 4.08 -11.42 10.29
N HIS A 266 3.78 -12.56 9.67
CA HIS A 266 2.49 -12.79 9.00
C HIS A 266 1.32 -12.92 9.99
N LYS A 267 1.58 -13.01 11.30
CA LYS A 267 0.59 -13.01 12.38
C LYS A 267 0.45 -11.66 13.08
N ASP A 268 1.33 -10.70 12.78
CA ASP A 268 1.31 -9.39 13.44
C ASP A 268 0.05 -8.59 13.15
N ASP A 269 -0.23 -7.62 14.02
CA ASP A 269 -1.34 -6.69 13.85
C ASP A 269 -1.00 -5.29 14.37
N LEU A 270 -1.69 -4.28 13.85
CA LEU A 270 -1.75 -2.92 14.36
C LEU A 270 -3.12 -2.70 14.98
N GLU A 271 -3.22 -2.80 16.29
CA GLU A 271 -4.46 -2.48 17.00
C GLU A 271 -4.59 -0.98 17.19
N LEU A 272 -5.73 -0.42 16.81
CA LEU A 272 -6.06 0.99 16.97
C LEU A 272 -7.05 1.15 18.11
N LEU A 273 -6.79 2.15 18.96
CA LEU A 273 -7.56 2.42 20.15
C LEU A 273 -8.07 3.86 20.13
N LEU A 274 -9.33 4.07 20.54
CA LEU A 274 -9.94 5.36 20.84
C LEU A 274 -10.28 5.38 22.33
N ASP A 275 -9.74 6.36 23.04
CA ASP A 275 -9.90 6.48 24.49
C ASP A 275 -9.60 5.17 25.23
N GLY A 276 -8.55 4.45 24.75
CA GLY A 276 -8.11 3.17 25.32
C GLY A 276 -8.96 1.95 24.92
N ARG A 277 -10.02 2.11 24.09
CA ARG A 277 -10.88 1.01 23.64
C ARG A 277 -10.64 0.68 22.17
N SER A 278 -10.80 -0.59 21.77
CA SER A 278 -10.64 -1.00 20.39
C SER A 278 -11.52 -0.19 19.43
N ALA A 279 -10.90 0.58 18.55
CA ALA A 279 -11.60 1.35 17.53
C ALA A 279 -12.39 0.46 16.56
N ALA A 280 -11.91 -0.76 16.31
CA ALA A 280 -12.58 -1.73 15.45
C ALA A 280 -13.92 -2.23 16.03
N SER A 281 -13.94 -2.48 17.34
CA SER A 281 -15.10 -3.07 18.02
C SER A 281 -16.10 -2.04 18.51
N PHE A 282 -15.62 -0.88 18.99
CA PHE A 282 -16.43 0.10 19.71
C PHE A 282 -16.54 1.45 19.00
N GLY A 283 -15.70 1.72 18.00
CA GLY A 283 -15.74 2.98 17.27
C GLY A 283 -17.03 3.14 16.44
N SER A 284 -17.64 4.32 16.49
CA SER A 284 -18.71 4.69 15.57
C SER A 284 -18.19 4.74 14.12
N GLN A 285 -19.07 4.73 13.14
CA GLN A 285 -18.67 4.83 11.73
C GLN A 285 -17.87 6.12 11.45
N GLY A 286 -18.30 7.24 12.03
CA GLY A 286 -17.59 8.51 11.91
C GLY A 286 -16.18 8.49 12.53
N GLN A 287 -16.03 7.88 13.71
CA GLN A 287 -14.75 7.70 14.38
C GLN A 287 -13.79 6.83 13.56
N VAL A 288 -14.29 5.70 13.04
CA VAL A 288 -13.51 4.79 12.17
C VAL A 288 -13.01 5.51 10.91
N ARG A 289 -13.87 6.31 10.25
CA ARG A 289 -13.49 7.13 9.10
C ARG A 289 -12.43 8.16 9.47
N THR A 290 -12.57 8.83 10.63
CA THR A 290 -11.57 9.79 11.12
C THR A 290 -10.25 9.10 11.43
N CYS A 291 -10.25 7.91 12.06
CA CYS A 291 -9.02 7.13 12.29
C CYS A 291 -8.29 6.83 10.97
N THR A 292 -9.00 6.33 9.97
CA THR A 292 -8.41 5.99 8.68
C THR A 292 -7.84 7.22 7.99
N LEU A 293 -8.60 8.32 7.98
CA LEU A 293 -8.14 9.58 7.42
C LEU A 293 -6.86 10.07 8.10
N SER A 294 -6.82 10.01 9.43
CA SER A 294 -5.65 10.42 10.21
C SER A 294 -4.43 9.55 9.91
N LEU A 295 -4.61 8.23 9.74
CA LEU A 295 -3.53 7.33 9.33
C LEU A 295 -2.99 7.66 7.94
N LYS A 296 -3.85 7.94 6.96
CA LYS A 296 -3.46 8.25 5.57
C LYS A 296 -2.74 9.60 5.46
N LEU A 297 -3.21 10.61 6.18
CA LEU A 297 -2.52 11.91 6.23
C LEU A 297 -1.19 11.80 6.98
N ALA A 298 -1.15 11.04 8.08
CA ALA A 298 0.10 10.78 8.79
C ALA A 298 1.11 9.99 7.94
N GLU A 299 0.65 8.99 7.17
CA GLU A 299 1.49 8.28 6.21
C GLU A 299 2.16 9.25 5.23
N ARG A 300 1.39 10.20 4.68
CA ARG A 300 1.89 11.22 3.75
C ARG A 300 2.97 12.12 4.38
N GLU A 301 2.75 12.58 5.62
CA GLU A 301 3.74 13.38 6.35
C GLU A 301 5.02 12.59 6.65
N LEU A 302 4.90 11.30 7.00
CA LEU A 302 6.07 10.46 7.25
C LEU A 302 6.94 10.25 5.99
N PHE A 303 6.33 10.22 4.80
CA PHE A 303 7.10 10.22 3.54
C PHE A 303 7.88 11.53 3.37
N PHE A 304 7.23 12.67 3.67
CA PHE A 304 7.88 13.96 3.60
C PHE A 304 9.03 14.09 4.63
N ASP A 305 8.81 13.67 5.86
CA ASP A 305 9.83 13.68 6.92
C ASP A 305 11.07 12.85 6.55
N GLU A 306 10.89 11.79 5.75
CA GLU A 306 11.95 10.89 5.36
C GLU A 306 12.76 11.41 4.15
N ASP A 307 12.09 11.99 3.16
CA ASP A 307 12.68 12.30 1.86
C ASP A 307 12.80 13.81 1.56
N GLY A 308 12.12 14.67 2.34
CA GLY A 308 11.99 16.08 2.04
C GLY A 308 11.05 16.41 0.88
N GLU A 309 10.38 15.40 0.31
CA GLU A 309 9.43 15.54 -0.80
C GLU A 309 8.11 14.84 -0.46
N TYR A 310 6.98 15.50 -0.77
CA TYR A 310 5.68 14.84 -0.65
C TYR A 310 5.52 13.73 -1.69
N PRO A 311 4.95 12.58 -1.30
CA PRO A 311 4.50 11.55 -2.23
C PRO A 311 3.32 12.08 -3.05
N VAL A 312 3.08 11.50 -4.23
CA VAL A 312 1.86 11.78 -5.00
C VAL A 312 0.65 11.24 -4.24
N LEU A 313 -0.30 12.11 -3.92
CA LEU A 313 -1.52 11.73 -3.23
C LEU A 313 -2.59 11.35 -4.25
N LEU A 314 -3.13 10.15 -4.13
CA LEU A 314 -4.17 9.60 -4.99
C LEU A 314 -5.46 9.48 -4.18
N LEU A 315 -6.47 10.29 -4.51
CA LEU A 315 -7.78 10.29 -3.85
C LEU A 315 -8.83 9.70 -4.81
N ASP A 316 -9.16 8.42 -4.62
CA ASP A 316 -10.12 7.72 -5.48
C ASP A 316 -11.51 7.72 -4.84
N ALA A 317 -12.40 8.56 -5.32
CA ALA A 317 -13.81 8.70 -4.90
C ALA A 317 -14.03 8.85 -3.38
N VAL A 318 -12.96 9.00 -2.59
CA VAL A 318 -13.05 9.01 -1.13
C VAL A 318 -13.69 10.30 -0.59
N LEU A 319 -13.53 11.41 -1.31
CA LEU A 319 -14.12 12.68 -0.86
C LEU A 319 -15.65 12.63 -0.81
N SER A 320 -16.30 11.90 -1.72
CA SER A 320 -17.76 11.71 -1.71
C SER A 320 -18.26 10.89 -0.51
N GLU A 321 -17.38 10.08 0.10
CA GLU A 321 -17.69 9.27 1.28
C GLU A 321 -17.51 10.04 2.60
N LEU A 322 -16.93 11.24 2.56
CA LEU A 322 -16.67 12.08 3.71
C LEU A 322 -17.75 13.16 3.85
N ASP A 323 -18.12 13.49 5.09
CA ASP A 323 -18.91 14.67 5.35
C ASP A 323 -18.13 15.96 5.04
N ARG A 324 -18.85 17.07 4.89
CA ARG A 324 -18.28 18.35 4.48
C ARG A 324 -17.10 18.81 5.35
N ARG A 325 -17.18 18.62 6.68
CA ARG A 325 -16.12 19.02 7.61
C ARG A 325 -14.82 18.26 7.34
N ARG A 326 -14.91 16.95 7.11
CA ARG A 326 -13.75 16.11 6.79
C ARG A 326 -13.23 16.37 5.39
N GLN A 327 -14.13 16.62 4.42
CA GLN A 327 -13.72 17.06 3.07
C GLN A 327 -12.88 18.33 3.15
N ASP A 328 -13.38 19.38 3.77
CA ASP A 328 -12.69 20.67 3.90
C ASP A 328 -11.36 20.50 4.66
N PHE A 329 -11.32 19.64 5.68
CA PHE A 329 -10.10 19.32 6.40
C PHE A 329 -9.02 18.69 5.50
N VAL A 330 -9.39 17.71 4.67
CA VAL A 330 -8.47 17.09 3.69
C VAL A 330 -8.00 18.12 2.68
N LEU A 331 -8.92 18.85 2.05
CA LEU A 331 -8.62 19.81 1.00
C LEU A 331 -7.67 20.93 1.47
N ASN A 332 -7.81 21.38 2.72
CA ASN A 332 -6.91 22.39 3.30
C ASN A 332 -5.49 21.85 3.59
N ARG A 333 -5.31 20.53 3.71
CA ARG A 333 -4.01 19.89 4.03
C ARG A 333 -3.26 19.36 2.82
N ILE A 334 -3.87 19.36 1.64
CA ILE A 334 -3.25 18.81 0.42
C ILE A 334 -2.67 19.91 -0.51
N SER A 335 -2.40 21.09 0.02
CA SER A 335 -1.88 22.23 -0.76
C SER A 335 -0.45 22.08 -1.26
N ALA A 336 0.32 21.12 -0.71
CA ALA A 336 1.71 20.84 -1.11
C ALA A 336 1.81 19.48 -1.78
N GLY A 337 2.72 19.33 -2.77
CA GLY A 337 2.91 18.10 -3.55
C GLY A 337 1.80 17.85 -4.57
N GLN A 338 2.01 16.87 -5.42
CA GLN A 338 1.02 16.50 -6.45
C GLN A 338 -0.15 15.71 -5.86
N VAL A 339 -1.35 16.05 -6.31
CA VAL A 339 -2.59 15.36 -5.93
C VAL A 339 -3.37 14.99 -7.19
N MET A 340 -3.87 13.77 -7.24
CA MET A 340 -4.80 13.29 -8.26
C MET A 340 -6.12 12.90 -7.58
N ILE A 341 -7.24 13.48 -8.02
CA ILE A 341 -8.55 13.31 -7.38
C ILE A 341 -9.53 12.82 -8.43
N THR A 342 -10.20 11.69 -8.17
CA THR A 342 -11.35 11.27 -8.98
C THR A 342 -12.63 11.90 -8.45
N CYS A 343 -13.47 12.41 -9.33
CA CYS A 343 -14.78 12.98 -9.02
C CYS A 343 -15.82 12.57 -10.06
N CYS A 344 -17.10 12.57 -9.63
CA CYS A 344 -18.24 12.33 -10.52
C CYS A 344 -18.89 13.62 -11.00
N GLU A 345 -18.67 14.74 -10.28
CA GLU A 345 -19.29 16.05 -10.54
C GLU A 345 -18.23 17.14 -10.58
N ASP A 346 -18.47 18.17 -11.39
CA ASP A 346 -17.56 19.30 -11.57
C ASP A 346 -17.50 20.28 -10.36
N GLY A 347 -18.39 20.12 -9.38
CA GLY A 347 -18.49 21.02 -8.21
C GLY A 347 -17.26 21.05 -7.28
N ILE A 348 -16.31 20.12 -7.42
CA ILE A 348 -15.05 20.12 -6.68
C ILE A 348 -14.02 21.02 -7.38
N SER A 349 -14.12 21.19 -8.69
CA SER A 349 -13.19 22.01 -9.48
C SER A 349 -13.19 23.48 -9.05
N GLU A 350 -14.33 24.04 -8.65
CA GLU A 350 -14.44 25.43 -8.16
C GLU A 350 -13.75 25.64 -6.81
N LYS A 351 -13.70 24.61 -5.96
CA LYS A 351 -13.07 24.69 -4.63
C LYS A 351 -11.57 24.48 -4.66
N LEU A 352 -11.09 23.70 -5.61
CA LEU A 352 -9.68 23.44 -5.84
C LEU A 352 -9.22 24.30 -7.02
N ARG A 353 -8.18 25.08 -6.84
CA ARG A 353 -7.48 25.68 -7.99
C ARG A 353 -6.80 24.54 -8.75
N ALA A 354 -7.57 23.81 -9.56
CA ALA A 354 -7.09 22.69 -10.33
C ALA A 354 -6.09 23.17 -11.38
N GLY A 355 -4.91 22.52 -11.46
CA GLY A 355 -3.93 22.76 -12.51
C GLY A 355 -4.34 22.07 -13.81
N ALA A 356 -4.89 20.85 -13.74
CA ALA A 356 -5.42 20.12 -14.90
C ALA A 356 -6.72 19.38 -14.58
N VAL A 357 -7.63 19.34 -15.55
CA VAL A 357 -8.89 18.60 -15.47
C VAL A 357 -8.97 17.61 -16.64
N PHE A 358 -9.24 16.35 -16.33
CA PHE A 358 -9.37 15.27 -17.31
C PHE A 358 -10.79 14.71 -17.26
N HIS A 359 -11.53 14.78 -18.35
CA HIS A 359 -12.82 14.11 -18.48
C HIS A 359 -12.60 12.73 -19.10
N ILE A 360 -13.04 11.69 -18.42
CA ILE A 360 -12.87 10.29 -18.85
C ILE A 360 -14.23 9.71 -19.23
N GLN A 361 -14.31 9.19 -20.45
CA GLN A 361 -15.47 8.47 -20.97
C GLN A 361 -15.03 7.19 -21.68
N ASN A 362 -15.53 6.04 -21.23
CA ASN A 362 -15.22 4.70 -21.80
C ASN A 362 -13.72 4.36 -21.92
N GLY A 363 -12.87 4.87 -21.01
CA GLY A 363 -11.44 4.66 -21.08
C GLY A 363 -10.71 5.55 -22.08
N GLU A 364 -11.32 6.63 -22.51
CA GLU A 364 -10.75 7.64 -23.37
C GLU A 364 -10.81 9.01 -22.71
N LYS A 365 -9.82 9.85 -22.95
CA LYS A 365 -9.83 11.26 -22.57
C LYS A 365 -10.76 11.97 -23.54
N SER A 366 -11.89 12.50 -23.06
CA SER A 366 -12.74 13.34 -23.90
C SER A 366 -12.00 14.66 -24.24
N ALA A 367 -12.13 15.09 -25.50
CA ALA A 367 -11.61 16.39 -25.93
C ALA A 367 -12.19 17.49 -25.02
N GLU A 368 -11.32 18.40 -24.54
CA GLU A 368 -11.75 19.57 -23.79
C GLU A 368 -12.81 20.34 -24.62
N THR A 369 -14.02 20.38 -24.12
CA THR A 369 -14.98 21.40 -24.57
C THR A 369 -14.58 22.68 -23.84
N HIS A 370 -13.91 23.59 -24.57
CA HIS A 370 -13.56 24.95 -24.10
C HIS A 370 -14.81 25.75 -23.79
#